data_2f90db61e9444c15947fdbe70317dfa6
#
_entry.id   2f90db61e9444c15947fdbe70317dfa6
#
_cell.length_a   1.000
_cell.length_b   1.000
_cell.length_c   1.000
_cell.angle_alpha   90.00
_cell.angle_beta   90.00
_cell.angle_gamma   90.00
#
_symmetry.space_group_name_H-M   'P 1'
#
loop_
_entity.id
_entity.type
_entity.pdbx_description
1 polymer ?
#
loop_
_entity_poly.entity_id
_entity_poly.type
_entity_poly.pdbx_seq_one_letter_code
_entity_poly.pdbx_strand_id
1 'polypeptide(L)'
;MNLDTRIKYRHLLCFLEIARQGSLARAADALAISQPAISKTLKELEGLLEARLFARSRQGVELTPAGARFMRYAGPSVQALRDGVSSLRGEARAPSQVRIGVLSTVEGLLMPEVLCRLHQRHEALVISVATGVSAQLLGQLRLGELELVVGRMTDSPQIQGLSFEHLYSESMSLVVRPGHPLLAATPVDRALVGRYPLVLPPAGTTIRQHADSLFVQCGIQMPAQRLETLSLALSRRYLLGSDGLWVAPRDAVLLDLRRGELVELDLGVREPGGSVGICRNAALPQSLPGQWVCEVLREVAGQYRDGNYP
;
A
#
# COMPACT_ATOMS: atom_id res chain seq x y z
N MET A 1 16.73 -3.59 -28.79
CA MET A 1 15.34 -3.40 -28.29
C MET A 1 14.49 -2.99 -29.49
N ASN A 2 13.78 -3.95 -30.10
CA ASN A 2 12.90 -3.67 -31.25
C ASN A 2 11.53 -3.21 -30.74
N LEU A 3 11.38 -1.92 -30.54
CA LEU A 3 10.05 -1.32 -30.38
C LEU A 3 9.39 -1.33 -31.77
N ASP A 4 8.20 -1.91 -31.89
CA ASP A 4 7.44 -1.85 -33.14
C ASP A 4 7.00 -0.40 -33.38
N THR A 5 7.75 0.31 -34.22
CA THR A 5 7.54 1.73 -34.56
C THR A 5 6.16 2.02 -35.19
N ARG A 6 5.41 0.98 -35.55
CA ARG A 6 4.05 1.10 -36.08
C ARG A 6 3.02 1.38 -34.99
N ILE A 7 3.33 1.09 -33.71
CA ILE A 7 2.47 1.43 -32.57
C ILE A 7 2.56 2.95 -32.34
N LYS A 8 1.44 3.64 -32.53
CA LYS A 8 1.35 5.09 -32.41
C LYS A 8 0.68 5.50 -31.10
N TYR A 9 0.95 6.71 -30.62
CA TYR A 9 0.35 7.27 -29.42
C TYR A 9 -1.20 7.20 -29.43
N ARG A 10 -1.83 7.46 -30.59
CA ARG A 10 -3.28 7.33 -30.76
C ARG A 10 -3.81 5.92 -30.44
N HIS A 11 -3.02 4.86 -30.68
CA HIS A 11 -3.41 3.48 -30.36
C HIS A 11 -3.52 3.31 -28.84
N LEU A 12 -2.57 3.86 -28.08
CA LEU A 12 -2.57 3.81 -26.62
C LEU A 12 -3.75 4.59 -26.04
N LEU A 13 -4.01 5.81 -26.58
CA LEU A 13 -5.15 6.62 -26.14
C LEU A 13 -6.49 5.92 -26.38
N CYS A 14 -6.70 5.37 -27.57
CA CYS A 14 -7.93 4.62 -27.89
C CYS A 14 -8.09 3.40 -26.98
N PHE A 15 -7.03 2.63 -26.78
CA PHE A 15 -7.05 1.46 -25.90
C PHE A 15 -7.43 1.85 -24.45
N LEU A 16 -6.78 2.86 -23.89
CA LEU A 16 -7.03 3.32 -22.52
C LEU A 16 -8.46 3.85 -22.35
N GLU A 17 -8.95 4.61 -23.32
CA GLU A 17 -10.30 5.18 -23.25
C GLU A 17 -11.39 4.09 -23.39
N ILE A 18 -11.18 3.09 -24.24
CA ILE A 18 -12.10 1.94 -24.37
C ILE A 18 -12.14 1.17 -23.03
N ALA A 19 -10.98 0.94 -22.42
CA ALA A 19 -10.89 0.25 -21.13
C ALA A 19 -11.60 1.03 -20.01
N ARG A 20 -11.46 2.37 -19.99
CA ARG A 20 -12.11 3.25 -19.01
C ARG A 20 -13.63 3.27 -19.17
N GLN A 21 -14.13 3.33 -20.40
CA GLN A 21 -15.55 3.46 -20.68
C GLN A 21 -16.31 2.12 -20.71
N GLY A 22 -15.60 1.01 -20.95
CA GLY A 22 -16.22 -0.30 -21.17
C GLY A 22 -17.12 -0.32 -22.44
N SER A 23 -16.99 0.67 -23.35
CA SER A 23 -17.82 0.84 -24.54
C SER A 23 -17.08 1.60 -25.63
N LEU A 24 -17.06 1.04 -26.85
CA LEU A 24 -16.46 1.72 -28.00
C LEU A 24 -17.18 3.03 -28.36
N ALA A 25 -18.51 3.06 -28.21
CA ALA A 25 -19.28 4.26 -28.53
C ALA A 25 -18.94 5.40 -27.59
N ARG A 26 -19.00 5.15 -26.25
CA ARG A 26 -18.64 6.16 -25.23
C ARG A 26 -17.18 6.59 -25.32
N ALA A 27 -16.28 5.66 -25.65
CA ALA A 27 -14.88 6.00 -25.84
C ALA A 27 -14.64 6.84 -27.10
N ALA A 28 -15.39 6.63 -28.18
CA ALA A 28 -15.34 7.44 -29.37
C ALA A 28 -15.83 8.88 -29.11
N ASP A 29 -16.95 9.02 -28.38
CA ASP A 29 -17.48 10.32 -27.96
C ASP A 29 -16.47 11.07 -27.08
N ALA A 30 -15.85 10.39 -26.10
CA ALA A 30 -14.86 10.99 -25.21
C ALA A 30 -13.58 11.45 -25.92
N LEU A 31 -13.22 10.79 -27.03
CA LEU A 31 -12.06 11.17 -27.86
C LEU A 31 -12.42 12.10 -29.02
N ALA A 32 -13.69 12.49 -29.12
CA ALA A 32 -14.23 13.32 -30.24
C ALA A 32 -13.91 12.72 -31.64
N ILE A 33 -14.02 11.40 -31.78
CA ILE A 33 -13.84 10.67 -33.06
C ILE A 33 -15.04 9.78 -33.33
N SER A 34 -15.18 9.32 -34.60
CA SER A 34 -16.28 8.41 -34.94
C SER A 34 -16.06 6.98 -34.39
N GLN A 35 -17.17 6.28 -34.10
CA GLN A 35 -17.09 4.88 -33.64
C GLN A 35 -16.39 3.94 -34.65
N PRO A 36 -16.56 4.08 -35.98
CA PRO A 36 -15.75 3.33 -36.95
C PRO A 36 -14.25 3.60 -36.83
N ALA A 37 -13.86 4.86 -36.55
CA ALA A 37 -12.44 5.24 -36.40
C ALA A 37 -11.79 4.57 -35.17
N ILE A 38 -12.46 4.63 -34.01
CA ILE A 38 -11.91 3.98 -32.80
C ILE A 38 -11.84 2.45 -32.95
N SER A 39 -12.88 1.85 -33.61
CA SER A 39 -12.88 0.41 -33.92
C SER A 39 -11.75 0.00 -34.87
N LYS A 40 -11.46 0.83 -35.88
CA LYS A 40 -10.33 0.62 -36.79
C LYS A 40 -9.00 0.73 -36.05
N THR A 41 -8.82 1.78 -35.26
CA THR A 41 -7.60 1.99 -34.47
C THR A 41 -7.34 0.85 -33.47
N LEU A 42 -8.38 0.32 -32.82
CA LEU A 42 -8.26 -0.85 -31.95
C LEU A 42 -7.84 -2.10 -32.74
N LYS A 43 -8.47 -2.35 -33.89
CA LYS A 43 -8.11 -3.49 -34.74
C LYS A 43 -6.66 -3.40 -35.26
N GLU A 44 -6.21 -2.20 -35.64
CA GLU A 44 -4.81 -1.95 -36.03
C GLU A 44 -3.86 -2.32 -34.87
N LEU A 45 -4.15 -1.88 -33.64
CA LEU A 45 -3.34 -2.19 -32.48
C LEU A 45 -3.34 -3.71 -32.17
N GLU A 46 -4.49 -4.35 -32.12
CA GLU A 46 -4.61 -5.80 -31.90
C GLU A 46 -3.87 -6.62 -32.98
N GLY A 47 -3.92 -6.16 -34.25
CA GLY A 47 -3.16 -6.77 -35.34
C GLY A 47 -1.66 -6.61 -35.20
N LEU A 48 -1.17 -5.45 -34.74
CA LEU A 48 0.26 -5.20 -34.47
C LEU A 48 0.78 -6.03 -33.30
N LEU A 49 -0.07 -6.25 -32.29
CA LEU A 49 0.29 -7.02 -31.10
C LEU A 49 0.01 -8.52 -31.24
N GLU A 50 -0.61 -8.94 -32.36
CA GLU A 50 -1.08 -10.31 -32.60
C GLU A 50 -1.89 -10.88 -31.43
N ALA A 51 -2.65 -10.00 -30.75
CA ALA A 51 -3.41 -10.35 -29.57
C ALA A 51 -4.71 -9.56 -29.47
N ARG A 52 -5.78 -10.25 -29.06
CA ARG A 52 -7.03 -9.58 -28.70
C ARG A 52 -6.89 -8.94 -27.32
N LEU A 53 -7.16 -7.63 -27.25
CA LEU A 53 -7.08 -6.86 -26.00
C LEU A 53 -8.43 -6.75 -25.30
N PHE A 54 -9.53 -6.84 -26.07
CA PHE A 54 -10.88 -6.81 -25.55
C PHE A 54 -11.72 -8.00 -25.99
N ALA A 55 -12.61 -8.42 -25.10
CA ALA A 55 -13.68 -9.38 -25.36
C ALA A 55 -15.04 -8.66 -25.28
N ARG A 56 -16.02 -9.12 -26.05
CA ARG A 56 -17.41 -8.65 -25.94
C ARG A 56 -18.06 -9.31 -24.71
N SER A 57 -18.74 -8.52 -23.88
CA SER A 57 -19.57 -8.99 -22.79
C SER A 57 -21.01 -8.52 -22.96
N ARG A 58 -21.92 -9.01 -22.13
CA ARG A 58 -23.32 -8.56 -22.11
C ARG A 58 -23.47 -7.07 -21.71
N GLN A 59 -22.46 -6.52 -21.04
CA GLN A 59 -22.43 -5.14 -20.55
C GLN A 59 -21.55 -4.20 -21.39
N GLY A 60 -20.97 -4.69 -22.50
CA GLY A 60 -20.10 -3.90 -23.37
C GLY A 60 -18.82 -4.64 -23.77
N VAL A 61 -17.66 -4.04 -23.50
CA VAL A 61 -16.35 -4.65 -23.76
C VAL A 61 -15.52 -4.70 -22.47
N GLU A 62 -14.84 -5.82 -22.28
CA GLU A 62 -13.99 -6.11 -21.13
C GLU A 62 -12.57 -6.46 -21.57
N LEU A 63 -11.58 -6.16 -20.71
CA LEU A 63 -10.21 -6.52 -21.01
C LEU A 63 -10.00 -8.05 -21.00
N THR A 64 -9.31 -8.55 -22.01
CA THR A 64 -8.76 -9.92 -21.99
C THR A 64 -7.55 -9.98 -21.04
N PRO A 65 -7.03 -11.18 -20.72
CA PRO A 65 -5.75 -11.31 -20.01
C PRO A 65 -4.59 -10.59 -20.72
N ALA A 66 -4.59 -10.57 -22.07
CA ALA A 66 -3.61 -9.82 -22.85
C ALA A 66 -3.83 -8.31 -22.72
N GLY A 67 -5.10 -7.85 -22.77
CA GLY A 67 -5.46 -6.46 -22.54
C GLY A 67 -5.06 -5.97 -21.16
N ALA A 68 -5.31 -6.77 -20.11
CA ALA A 68 -4.91 -6.45 -18.76
C ALA A 68 -3.37 -6.35 -18.61
N ARG A 69 -2.62 -7.22 -19.29
CA ARG A 69 -1.15 -7.11 -19.36
C ARG A 69 -0.72 -5.84 -20.08
N PHE A 70 -1.32 -5.52 -21.22
CA PHE A 70 -0.97 -4.34 -22.00
C PHE A 70 -1.32 -3.03 -21.28
N MET A 71 -2.44 -3.00 -20.54
CA MET A 71 -2.85 -1.87 -19.71
C MET A 71 -1.76 -1.41 -18.74
N ARG A 72 -1.05 -2.35 -18.12
CA ARG A 72 0.03 -2.06 -17.15
C ARG A 72 1.15 -1.21 -17.74
N TYR A 73 1.35 -1.29 -19.06
CA TYR A 73 2.40 -0.52 -19.75
C TYR A 73 1.84 0.70 -20.48
N ALA A 74 0.66 0.57 -21.09
CA ALA A 74 0.06 1.64 -21.89
C ALA A 74 -0.28 2.88 -21.05
N GLY A 75 -0.87 2.72 -19.87
CA GLY A 75 -1.23 3.81 -18.97
C GLY A 75 -0.03 4.64 -18.53
N PRO A 76 0.97 4.05 -17.87
CA PRO A 76 2.19 4.75 -17.47
C PRO A 76 2.94 5.40 -18.63
N SER A 77 3.00 4.77 -19.80
CA SER A 77 3.68 5.34 -20.99
C SER A 77 2.99 6.61 -21.48
N VAL A 78 1.66 6.63 -21.54
CA VAL A 78 0.89 7.82 -21.92
C VAL A 78 1.05 8.92 -20.89
N GLN A 79 1.04 8.58 -19.61
CA GLN A 79 1.22 9.56 -18.54
C GLN A 79 2.62 10.17 -18.58
N ALA A 80 3.67 9.37 -18.69
CA ALA A 80 5.05 9.84 -18.79
C ALA A 80 5.25 10.83 -19.96
N LEU A 81 4.62 10.54 -21.11
CA LEU A 81 4.68 11.45 -22.26
C LEU A 81 3.94 12.77 -21.98
N ARG A 82 2.76 12.72 -21.36
CA ARG A 82 2.01 13.93 -20.96
C ARG A 82 2.83 14.78 -20.00
N ASP A 83 3.44 14.18 -18.99
CA ASP A 83 4.26 14.86 -17.99
C ASP A 83 5.47 15.54 -18.67
N GLY A 84 6.13 14.83 -19.60
CA GLY A 84 7.23 15.38 -20.37
C GLY A 84 6.82 16.59 -21.23
N VAL A 85 5.68 16.53 -21.91
CA VAL A 85 5.15 17.65 -22.72
C VAL A 85 4.76 18.83 -21.83
N SER A 86 4.08 18.59 -20.70
CA SER A 86 3.66 19.65 -19.78
C SER A 86 4.87 20.34 -19.12
N SER A 87 5.94 19.61 -18.84
CA SER A 87 7.18 20.17 -18.26
C SER A 87 7.86 21.21 -19.18
N LEU A 88 7.71 21.04 -20.51
CA LEU A 88 8.30 21.94 -21.48
C LEU A 88 7.44 23.18 -21.82
N ARG A 89 6.12 23.07 -21.64
CA ARG A 89 5.19 24.14 -22.02
C ARG A 89 5.01 25.22 -20.97
N GLY A 90 5.54 25.06 -19.75
CA GLY A 90 5.33 26.01 -18.65
C GLY A 90 3.86 26.21 -18.28
N GLU A 91 2.97 25.39 -18.81
CA GLU A 91 1.56 25.40 -18.45
C GLU A 91 1.45 25.09 -16.95
N ALA A 92 0.57 25.80 -16.25
CA ALA A 92 0.27 25.55 -14.84
C ALA A 92 0.09 24.03 -14.68
N ARG A 93 1.06 23.39 -14.03
CA ARG A 93 1.20 21.93 -13.95
C ARG A 93 -0.16 21.31 -13.65
N ALA A 94 -0.67 20.50 -14.58
CA ALA A 94 -1.63 19.48 -14.16
C ALA A 94 -1.02 18.81 -12.94
N PRO A 95 -1.74 18.73 -11.81
CA PRO A 95 -1.15 18.24 -10.57
C PRO A 95 -0.53 16.87 -10.81
N SER A 96 0.77 16.75 -10.55
CA SER A 96 1.45 15.45 -10.62
C SER A 96 0.74 14.52 -9.65
N GLN A 97 0.32 13.35 -10.09
CA GLN A 97 -0.42 12.40 -9.26
C GLN A 97 0.42 11.16 -9.01
N VAL A 98 0.42 10.69 -7.78
CA VAL A 98 0.97 9.38 -7.39
C VAL A 98 -0.06 8.61 -6.57
N ARG A 99 -0.19 7.31 -6.85
CA ARG A 99 -1.05 6.39 -6.08
C ARG A 99 -0.20 5.39 -5.34
N ILE A 100 -0.30 5.39 -4.02
CA ILE A 100 0.50 4.56 -3.13
C ILE A 100 -0.39 3.70 -2.25
N GLY A 101 0.06 2.48 -1.97
CA GLY A 101 -0.54 1.60 -0.98
C GLY A 101 0.21 1.73 0.35
N VAL A 102 -0.50 1.77 1.45
CA VAL A 102 0.10 1.85 2.79
C VAL A 102 -0.57 0.85 3.72
N LEU A 103 0.21 0.00 4.37
CA LEU A 103 -0.32 -0.86 5.42
C LEU A 103 -0.65 -0.03 6.66
N SER A 104 -1.78 -0.32 7.28
CA SER A 104 -2.28 0.44 8.45
C SER A 104 -1.26 0.59 9.57
N THR A 105 -0.34 -0.35 9.69
CA THR A 105 0.68 -0.36 10.74
C THR A 105 1.77 0.72 10.59
N VAL A 106 1.99 1.23 9.38
CA VAL A 106 2.99 2.28 9.10
C VAL A 106 2.36 3.64 8.78
N GLU A 107 1.03 3.69 8.63
CA GLU A 107 0.33 4.93 8.29
C GLU A 107 0.40 6.00 9.38
N GLY A 108 0.42 5.58 10.66
CA GLY A 108 0.34 6.49 11.80
C GLY A 108 1.65 7.17 12.18
N LEU A 109 2.78 6.57 11.89
CA LEU A 109 4.10 7.10 12.28
C LEU A 109 4.90 7.59 11.08
N LEU A 110 5.19 6.72 10.11
CA LEU A 110 6.06 7.02 8.98
C LEU A 110 5.41 7.99 7.98
N MET A 111 4.16 7.70 7.59
CA MET A 111 3.52 8.40 6.47
C MET A 111 3.22 9.88 6.70
N PRO A 112 2.77 10.36 7.88
CA PRO A 112 2.49 11.77 8.09
C PRO A 112 3.70 12.66 7.78
N GLU A 113 4.88 12.30 8.28
CA GLU A 113 6.12 13.06 8.04
C GLU A 113 6.53 13.02 6.56
N VAL A 114 6.42 11.84 5.92
CA VAL A 114 6.69 11.69 4.48
C VAL A 114 5.77 12.59 3.66
N LEU A 115 4.49 12.60 3.94
CA LEU A 115 3.50 13.42 3.21
C LEU A 115 3.73 14.92 3.43
N CYS A 116 4.04 15.34 4.65
CA CYS A 116 4.40 16.73 4.94
C CYS A 116 5.61 17.20 4.12
N ARG A 117 6.68 16.43 4.10
CA ARG A 117 7.90 16.78 3.32
C ARG A 117 7.64 16.79 1.81
N LEU A 118 6.83 15.84 1.31
CA LEU A 118 6.45 15.82 -0.10
C LEU A 118 5.67 17.06 -0.50
N HIS A 119 4.69 17.48 0.28
CA HIS A 119 3.91 18.68 -0.01
C HIS A 119 4.73 19.98 0.13
N GLN A 120 5.70 20.03 1.05
CA GLN A 120 6.62 21.16 1.16
C GLN A 120 7.54 21.29 -0.06
N ARG A 121 7.94 20.17 -0.67
CA ARG A 121 8.84 20.16 -1.84
C ARG A 121 8.13 20.27 -3.18
N HIS A 122 6.87 19.86 -3.24
CA HIS A 122 6.09 19.70 -4.48
C HIS A 122 4.65 20.22 -4.30
N GLU A 123 4.45 21.52 -4.44
CA GLU A 123 3.17 22.21 -4.19
C GLU A 123 1.97 21.67 -5.01
N ALA A 124 2.21 21.18 -6.22
CA ALA A 124 1.17 20.66 -7.11
C ALA A 124 1.09 19.11 -7.13
N LEU A 125 1.57 18.44 -6.07
CA LEU A 125 1.54 16.99 -5.99
C LEU A 125 0.23 16.51 -5.34
N VAL A 126 -0.51 15.65 -6.04
CA VAL A 126 -1.67 14.92 -5.51
C VAL A 126 -1.23 13.51 -5.15
N ILE A 127 -1.37 13.16 -3.87
CA ILE A 127 -1.01 11.83 -3.37
C ILE A 127 -2.30 11.10 -2.99
N SER A 128 -2.60 10.01 -3.70
CA SER A 128 -3.71 9.12 -3.34
C SER A 128 -3.17 7.93 -2.54
N VAL A 129 -3.64 7.79 -1.30
CA VAL A 129 -3.24 6.71 -0.40
C VAL A 129 -4.35 5.69 -0.32
N ALA A 130 -4.06 4.44 -0.70
CA ALA A 130 -4.93 3.30 -0.48
C ALA A 130 -4.43 2.52 0.74
N THR A 131 -5.33 2.21 1.69
CA THR A 131 -5.02 1.37 2.84
C THR A 131 -5.73 0.02 2.72
N GLY A 132 -5.12 -1.03 3.24
CA GLY A 132 -5.71 -2.36 3.15
C GLY A 132 -4.77 -3.46 3.64
N VAL A 133 -5.17 -4.71 3.41
CA VAL A 133 -4.32 -5.87 3.68
C VAL A 133 -3.26 -6.04 2.59
N SER A 134 -2.09 -6.57 2.95
CA SER A 134 -0.95 -6.72 2.02
C SER A 134 -1.32 -7.45 0.73
N ALA A 135 -2.11 -8.52 0.79
CA ALA A 135 -2.54 -9.27 -0.40
C ALA A 135 -3.29 -8.41 -1.43
N GLN A 136 -4.20 -7.55 -0.96
CA GLN A 136 -4.96 -6.64 -1.81
C GLN A 136 -4.06 -5.57 -2.42
N LEU A 137 -3.25 -4.90 -1.60
CA LEU A 137 -2.37 -3.82 -2.07
C LEU A 137 -1.30 -4.34 -3.04
N LEU A 138 -0.73 -5.52 -2.79
CA LEU A 138 0.21 -6.16 -3.73
C LEU A 138 -0.47 -6.59 -5.03
N GLY A 139 -1.75 -7.00 -4.98
CA GLY A 139 -2.55 -7.24 -6.18
C GLY A 139 -2.69 -5.98 -7.04
N GLN A 140 -3.08 -4.86 -6.45
CA GLN A 140 -3.18 -3.55 -7.11
C GLN A 140 -1.83 -3.06 -7.65
N LEU A 141 -0.75 -3.27 -6.89
CA LEU A 141 0.62 -2.96 -7.35
C LEU A 141 1.01 -3.74 -8.60
N ARG A 142 0.66 -5.04 -8.67
CA ARG A 142 0.92 -5.85 -9.88
C ARG A 142 0.13 -5.38 -11.09
N LEU A 143 -1.08 -4.93 -10.88
CA LEU A 143 -1.94 -4.38 -11.94
C LEU A 143 -1.51 -2.98 -12.38
N GLY A 144 -0.56 -2.34 -11.66
CA GLY A 144 -0.14 -0.95 -11.92
C GLY A 144 -1.20 0.08 -11.49
N GLU A 145 -2.16 -0.33 -10.65
CA GLU A 145 -3.12 0.58 -10.02
C GLU A 145 -2.47 1.41 -8.92
N LEU A 146 -1.45 0.85 -8.28
CA LEU A 146 -0.55 1.50 -7.33
C LEU A 146 0.87 1.51 -7.90
N GLU A 147 1.65 2.55 -7.61
CA GLU A 147 3.04 2.67 -8.06
C GLU A 147 4.03 2.04 -7.07
N LEU A 148 3.69 2.11 -5.78
CA LEU A 148 4.44 1.48 -4.71
C LEU A 148 3.53 1.12 -3.54
N VAL A 149 3.98 0.21 -2.70
CA VAL A 149 3.31 -0.15 -1.44
C VAL A 149 4.33 -0.06 -0.31
N VAL A 150 3.96 0.62 0.78
CA VAL A 150 4.79 0.77 1.98
C VAL A 150 4.22 -0.07 3.11
N GLY A 151 5.06 -0.86 3.74
CA GLY A 151 4.67 -1.68 4.87
C GLY A 151 5.51 -2.92 5.04
N ARG A 152 5.02 -3.86 5.87
CA ARG A 152 5.67 -5.16 6.05
C ARG A 152 5.36 -6.07 4.88
N MET A 153 6.42 -6.65 4.35
CA MET A 153 6.32 -7.69 3.34
C MET A 153 6.78 -9.01 3.93
N THR A 154 6.03 -10.02 3.68
CA THR A 154 6.40 -11.40 4.03
C THR A 154 7.09 -12.07 2.89
N ASP A 155 7.78 -13.17 3.21
CA ASP A 155 8.25 -14.19 2.26
C ASP A 155 7.09 -14.94 1.57
N SER A 156 5.98 -14.25 1.39
CA SER A 156 4.79 -14.78 0.75
C SER A 156 5.03 -14.99 -0.74
N PRO A 157 4.46 -16.05 -1.35
CA PRO A 157 4.41 -16.21 -2.80
C PRO A 157 3.82 -15.00 -3.54
N GLN A 158 3.07 -14.18 -2.82
CA GLN A 158 2.49 -12.93 -3.32
C GLN A 158 3.53 -11.84 -3.65
N ILE A 159 4.80 -11.98 -3.23
CA ILE A 159 5.86 -11.02 -3.57
C ILE A 159 6.55 -11.34 -4.91
N GLN A 160 6.30 -12.52 -5.50
CA GLN A 160 6.91 -12.90 -6.77
C GLN A 160 6.67 -11.85 -7.86
N GLY A 161 7.74 -11.44 -8.56
CA GLY A 161 7.70 -10.42 -9.60
C GLY A 161 7.65 -8.98 -9.09
N LEU A 162 7.73 -8.78 -7.79
CA LEU A 162 7.87 -7.47 -7.15
C LEU A 162 9.26 -7.32 -6.56
N SER A 163 9.76 -6.09 -6.49
CA SER A 163 10.99 -5.76 -5.76
C SER A 163 10.64 -5.23 -4.39
N PHE A 164 11.42 -5.61 -3.38
CA PHE A 164 11.29 -5.10 -2.02
C PHE A 164 12.58 -4.41 -1.60
N GLU A 165 12.45 -3.19 -1.10
CA GLU A 165 13.53 -2.40 -0.54
C GLU A 165 13.29 -2.22 0.95
N HIS A 166 14.19 -2.76 1.76
CA HIS A 166 14.13 -2.64 3.22
C HIS A 166 14.40 -1.21 3.68
N LEU A 167 13.52 -0.68 4.53
CA LEU A 167 13.71 0.62 5.18
C LEU A 167 14.21 0.46 6.61
N TYR A 168 13.47 -0.27 7.44
CA TYR A 168 13.84 -0.56 8.84
C TYR A 168 13.14 -1.81 9.34
N SER A 169 13.58 -2.30 10.49
CA SER A 169 12.96 -3.42 11.20
C SER A 169 12.18 -2.92 12.41
N GLU A 170 11.07 -3.57 12.70
CA GLU A 170 10.14 -3.20 13.75
C GLU A 170 9.98 -4.36 14.74
N SER A 171 9.44 -4.10 15.92
CA SER A 171 9.10 -5.10 16.94
C SER A 171 7.59 -5.11 17.22
N MET A 172 7.12 -6.20 17.85
CA MET A 172 5.77 -6.28 18.40
C MET A 172 5.74 -5.81 19.84
N SER A 173 4.64 -5.16 20.22
CA SER A 173 4.37 -4.71 21.58
C SER A 173 3.02 -5.25 22.05
N LEU A 174 2.93 -5.64 23.32
CA LEU A 174 1.67 -5.88 24.02
C LEU A 174 1.39 -4.66 24.89
N VAL A 175 0.30 -3.94 24.59
CA VAL A 175 0.00 -2.67 25.27
C VAL A 175 -1.34 -2.71 25.97
N VAL A 176 -1.47 -1.87 27.00
CA VAL A 176 -2.65 -1.70 27.85
C VAL A 176 -2.91 -0.22 28.12
N ARG A 177 -4.10 0.11 28.64
CA ARG A 177 -4.37 1.45 29.17
C ARG A 177 -3.52 1.74 30.42
N PRO A 178 -3.27 3.00 30.77
CA PRO A 178 -2.71 3.38 32.06
C PRO A 178 -3.59 2.88 33.22
N GLY A 179 -2.94 2.41 34.32
CA GLY A 179 -3.62 1.86 35.48
C GLY A 179 -4.29 0.50 35.25
N HIS A 180 -3.90 -0.24 34.19
CA HIS A 180 -4.37 -1.61 33.99
C HIS A 180 -3.90 -2.53 35.11
N PRO A 181 -4.73 -3.49 35.60
CA PRO A 181 -4.37 -4.36 36.72
C PRO A 181 -3.05 -5.14 36.56
N LEU A 182 -2.69 -5.52 35.34
CA LEU A 182 -1.41 -6.22 35.07
C LEU A 182 -0.17 -5.36 35.35
N LEU A 183 -0.31 -4.05 35.48
CA LEU A 183 0.79 -3.14 35.81
C LEU A 183 1.12 -3.14 37.33
N ALA A 184 0.30 -3.78 38.16
CA ALA A 184 0.51 -3.81 39.60
C ALA A 184 1.69 -4.71 40.02
N ALA A 185 2.16 -5.60 39.13
CA ALA A 185 3.29 -6.50 39.40
C ALA A 185 4.40 -6.30 38.34
N THR A 186 5.67 -6.28 38.84
CA THR A 186 6.85 -6.26 37.96
C THR A 186 7.79 -7.37 38.43
N PRO A 187 8.09 -8.38 37.61
CA PRO A 187 7.64 -8.60 36.22
C PRO A 187 6.14 -8.93 36.13
N VAL A 188 5.58 -8.70 34.94
CA VAL A 188 4.17 -9.01 34.66
C VAL A 188 3.92 -10.52 34.82
N ASP A 189 2.86 -10.86 35.54
CA ASP A 189 2.43 -12.27 35.66
C ASP A 189 1.77 -12.72 34.34
N ARG A 190 2.51 -13.46 33.52
CA ARG A 190 2.09 -13.97 32.23
C ARG A 190 0.85 -14.86 32.31
N ALA A 191 0.64 -15.57 33.42
CA ALA A 191 -0.53 -16.44 33.60
C ALA A 191 -1.84 -15.65 33.68
N LEU A 192 -1.78 -14.39 34.08
CA LEU A 192 -2.94 -13.51 34.13
C LEU A 192 -3.31 -12.88 32.80
N VAL A 193 -2.38 -12.80 31.84
CA VAL A 193 -2.62 -12.19 30.51
C VAL A 193 -3.81 -12.84 29.81
N GLY A 194 -3.93 -14.17 29.87
CA GLY A 194 -5.03 -14.92 29.26
C GLY A 194 -6.42 -14.63 29.82
N ARG A 195 -6.55 -13.89 30.93
CA ARG A 195 -7.82 -13.55 31.57
C ARG A 195 -8.50 -12.30 31.02
N TYR A 196 -7.78 -11.51 30.22
CA TYR A 196 -8.25 -10.23 29.69
C TYR A 196 -8.61 -10.36 28.21
N PRO A 197 -9.57 -9.56 27.71
CA PRO A 197 -9.87 -9.51 26.29
C PRO A 197 -8.64 -9.08 25.47
N LEU A 198 -8.44 -9.68 24.31
CA LEU A 198 -7.28 -9.41 23.46
C LEU A 198 -7.73 -8.82 22.12
N VAL A 199 -7.15 -7.68 21.77
CA VAL A 199 -7.21 -7.09 20.44
C VAL A 199 -6.00 -7.58 19.64
N LEU A 200 -6.25 -8.14 18.46
CA LEU A 200 -5.19 -8.67 17.59
C LEU A 200 -5.59 -8.58 16.11
N PRO A 201 -4.61 -8.69 15.19
CA PRO A 201 -4.90 -8.70 13.76
C PRO A 201 -5.72 -9.93 13.34
N PRO A 202 -6.54 -9.85 12.28
CA PRO A 202 -7.28 -11.00 11.75
C PRO A 202 -6.36 -12.13 11.31
N ALA A 203 -6.86 -13.35 11.42
CA ALA A 203 -6.15 -14.54 10.94
C ALA A 203 -5.76 -14.41 9.45
N GLY A 204 -4.61 -15.00 9.08
CA GLY A 204 -4.10 -14.96 7.70
C GLY A 204 -3.34 -13.67 7.35
N THR A 205 -3.24 -12.69 8.25
CA THR A 205 -2.36 -11.53 8.06
C THR A 205 -0.96 -11.85 8.59
N THR A 206 0.06 -11.24 7.95
CA THR A 206 1.46 -11.38 8.40
C THR A 206 1.66 -10.95 9.85
N ILE A 207 1.07 -9.83 10.18
CA ILE A 207 1.18 -9.27 11.52
C ILE A 207 0.54 -10.18 12.57
N ARG A 208 -0.46 -11.01 12.20
CA ARG A 208 -1.04 -12.02 13.06
C ARG A 208 -0.03 -13.13 13.38
N GLN A 209 0.80 -13.52 12.44
CA GLN A 209 1.84 -14.55 12.67
C GLN A 209 2.84 -14.07 13.73
N HIS A 210 3.26 -12.80 13.68
CA HIS A 210 4.12 -12.22 14.71
C HIS A 210 3.42 -12.11 16.07
N ALA A 211 2.15 -11.77 16.09
CA ALA A 211 1.36 -11.75 17.33
C ALA A 211 1.25 -13.15 17.95
N ASP A 212 0.95 -14.16 17.15
CA ASP A 212 0.89 -15.55 17.62
C ASP A 212 2.25 -16.05 18.12
N SER A 213 3.36 -15.70 17.41
CA SER A 213 4.73 -16.01 17.83
C SER A 213 5.07 -15.42 19.20
N LEU A 214 4.70 -14.15 19.44
CA LEU A 214 4.90 -13.50 20.74
C LEU A 214 4.24 -14.29 21.88
N PHE A 215 2.99 -14.72 21.69
CA PHE A 215 2.27 -15.49 22.70
C PHE A 215 2.89 -16.86 22.93
N VAL A 216 3.30 -17.55 21.87
CA VAL A 216 4.01 -18.85 21.98
C VAL A 216 5.33 -18.71 22.73
N GLN A 217 6.16 -17.70 22.39
CA GLN A 217 7.46 -17.48 23.04
C GLN A 217 7.30 -17.12 24.52
N CYS A 218 6.24 -16.40 24.88
CA CYS A 218 5.94 -16.05 26.26
C CYS A 218 5.28 -17.18 27.04
N GLY A 219 4.88 -18.28 26.39
CA GLY A 219 4.10 -19.36 27.02
C GLY A 219 2.71 -18.91 27.47
N ILE A 220 2.14 -17.88 26.84
CA ILE A 220 0.85 -17.31 27.18
C ILE A 220 -0.23 -18.01 26.37
N GLN A 221 -1.24 -18.52 27.07
CA GLN A 221 -2.41 -19.09 26.40
C GLN A 221 -3.26 -17.98 25.76
N MET A 222 -3.64 -18.17 24.48
CA MET A 222 -4.46 -17.22 23.77
C MET A 222 -5.83 -17.02 24.46
N PRO A 223 -6.21 -15.76 24.80
CA PRO A 223 -7.49 -15.49 25.47
C PRO A 223 -8.69 -15.95 24.64
N ALA A 224 -9.75 -16.38 25.33
CA ALA A 224 -11.02 -16.75 24.67
C ALA A 224 -11.75 -15.53 24.10
N GLN A 225 -11.75 -14.42 24.84
CA GLN A 225 -12.31 -13.14 24.38
C GLN A 225 -11.33 -12.41 23.47
N ARG A 226 -11.71 -12.23 22.20
CA ARG A 226 -10.83 -11.60 21.19
C ARG A 226 -11.61 -10.63 20.33
N LEU A 227 -10.99 -9.50 20.01
CA LEU A 227 -11.42 -8.56 18.98
C LEU A 227 -10.40 -8.62 17.84
N GLU A 228 -10.80 -9.12 16.67
CA GLU A 228 -9.91 -9.22 15.51
C GLU A 228 -10.16 -8.03 14.58
N THR A 229 -9.16 -7.14 14.45
CA THR A 229 -9.25 -5.94 13.62
C THR A 229 -7.89 -5.43 13.16
N LEU A 230 -7.85 -4.73 12.02
CA LEU A 230 -6.70 -3.92 11.58
C LEU A 230 -6.90 -2.43 11.86
N SER A 231 -8.07 -2.03 12.37
CA SER A 231 -8.35 -0.63 12.67
C SER A 231 -7.64 -0.18 13.93
N LEU A 232 -6.58 0.62 13.76
CA LEU A 232 -5.82 1.20 14.88
C LEU A 232 -6.71 2.10 15.73
N ALA A 233 -7.59 2.89 15.12
CA ALA A 233 -8.52 3.77 15.83
C ALA A 233 -9.50 2.99 16.72
N LEU A 234 -10.05 1.87 16.21
CA LEU A 234 -10.93 1.01 17.01
C LEU A 234 -10.15 0.36 18.16
N SER A 235 -8.98 -0.22 17.88
CA SER A 235 -8.13 -0.86 18.89
C SER A 235 -7.79 0.10 20.02
N ARG A 236 -7.31 1.28 19.68
CA ARG A 236 -6.97 2.33 20.65
C ARG A 236 -8.16 2.73 21.52
N ARG A 237 -9.31 3.02 20.92
CA ARG A 237 -10.51 3.44 21.66
C ARG A 237 -11.04 2.32 22.56
N TYR A 238 -10.97 1.08 22.11
CA TYR A 238 -11.36 -0.08 22.91
C TYR A 238 -10.49 -0.23 24.16
N LEU A 239 -9.15 -0.13 24.00
CA LEU A 239 -8.23 -0.22 25.14
C LEU A 239 -8.44 0.88 26.18
N LEU A 240 -8.59 2.11 25.74
CA LEU A 240 -8.79 3.25 26.65
C LEU A 240 -10.07 3.16 27.48
N GLY A 241 -11.05 2.39 27.01
CA GLY A 241 -12.34 2.19 27.68
C GLY A 241 -12.52 0.82 28.37
N SER A 242 -11.47 -0.03 28.39
CA SER A 242 -11.58 -1.40 28.92
C SER A 242 -10.26 -1.90 29.52
N ASP A 243 -10.30 -3.07 30.17
CA ASP A 243 -9.12 -3.84 30.57
C ASP A 243 -8.64 -4.78 29.45
N GLY A 244 -8.81 -4.37 28.19
CA GLY A 244 -8.31 -5.13 27.05
C GLY A 244 -6.78 -4.99 26.90
N LEU A 245 -6.21 -5.98 26.24
CA LEU A 245 -4.83 -6.00 25.80
C LEU A 245 -4.80 -5.81 24.29
N TRP A 246 -3.77 -5.18 23.76
CA TRP A 246 -3.61 -5.07 22.32
C TRP A 246 -2.20 -5.46 21.91
N VAL A 247 -2.11 -6.48 21.03
CA VAL A 247 -0.87 -6.84 20.35
C VAL A 247 -0.77 -6.02 19.07
N ALA A 248 0.22 -5.15 19.02
CA ALA A 248 0.42 -4.24 17.90
C ALA A 248 1.90 -4.14 17.51
N PRO A 249 2.19 -3.76 16.26
CA PRO A 249 3.50 -3.23 15.95
C PRO A 249 3.81 -2.02 16.80
N ARG A 250 5.05 -1.91 17.27
CA ARG A 250 5.48 -0.80 18.11
C ARG A 250 5.25 0.57 17.46
N ASP A 251 5.48 0.69 16.15
CA ASP A 251 5.24 1.94 15.40
C ASP A 251 3.79 2.41 15.49
N ALA A 252 2.84 1.48 15.48
CA ALA A 252 1.43 1.81 15.56
C ALA A 252 1.01 2.42 16.91
N VAL A 253 1.78 2.18 17.96
CA VAL A 253 1.48 2.62 19.33
C VAL A 253 2.55 3.55 19.93
N LEU A 254 3.61 3.84 19.19
CA LEU A 254 4.77 4.58 19.69
C LEU A 254 4.41 5.96 20.24
N LEU A 255 3.55 6.70 19.55
CA LEU A 255 3.12 8.03 19.98
C LEU A 255 2.28 7.97 21.27
N ASP A 256 1.41 6.97 21.39
CA ASP A 256 0.61 6.76 22.60
C ASP A 256 1.50 6.35 23.78
N LEU A 257 2.50 5.51 23.55
CA LEU A 257 3.49 5.13 24.57
C LEU A 257 4.28 6.34 25.08
N ARG A 258 4.74 7.22 24.15
CA ARG A 258 5.48 8.44 24.52
C ARG A 258 4.64 9.44 25.31
N ARG A 259 3.34 9.52 24.99
CA ARG A 259 2.39 10.40 25.70
C ARG A 259 1.86 9.81 26.99
N GLY A 260 2.20 8.56 27.30
CA GLY A 260 1.65 7.84 28.45
C GLY A 260 0.16 7.51 28.31
N GLU A 261 -0.39 7.57 27.10
CA GLU A 261 -1.80 7.23 26.83
C GLU A 261 -2.00 5.70 26.74
N LEU A 262 -0.94 4.97 26.42
CA LEU A 262 -0.83 3.51 26.52
C LEU A 262 0.44 3.15 27.27
N VAL A 263 0.48 1.94 27.83
CA VAL A 263 1.63 1.39 28.57
C VAL A 263 1.97 0.04 27.96
N GLU A 264 3.25 -0.17 27.66
CA GLU A 264 3.76 -1.45 27.18
C GLU A 264 3.99 -2.41 28.34
N LEU A 265 3.51 -3.63 28.20
CA LEU A 265 3.78 -4.71 29.17
C LEU A 265 5.13 -5.34 28.83
N ASP A 266 6.04 -5.32 29.80
CA ASP A 266 7.33 -6.02 29.66
C ASP A 266 7.13 -7.53 29.89
N LEU A 267 7.17 -8.28 28.81
CA LEU A 267 7.09 -9.74 28.83
C LEU A 267 8.47 -10.40 28.87
N GLY A 268 9.57 -9.62 28.94
CA GLY A 268 10.93 -10.14 28.90
C GLY A 268 11.33 -10.82 27.57
N VAL A 269 10.52 -10.62 26.52
CA VAL A 269 10.73 -11.15 25.18
C VAL A 269 10.49 -10.04 24.17
N ARG A 270 11.36 -9.93 23.17
CA ARG A 270 11.18 -9.04 22.02
C ARG A 270 10.89 -9.88 20.79
N GLU A 271 9.65 -9.85 20.33
CA GLU A 271 9.28 -10.49 19.08
C GLU A 271 9.62 -9.54 17.93
N PRO A 272 10.42 -9.97 16.94
CA PRO A 272 10.64 -9.20 15.73
C PRO A 272 9.31 -8.99 15.00
N GLY A 273 8.96 -7.73 14.75
CA GLY A 273 7.72 -7.39 14.02
C GLY A 273 7.87 -7.47 12.50
N GLY A 274 9.07 -7.82 12.02
CA GLY A 274 9.35 -7.94 10.60
C GLY A 274 9.95 -6.68 9.96
N SER A 275 10.22 -6.79 8.68
CA SER A 275 10.87 -5.77 7.86
C SER A 275 9.84 -4.82 7.24
N VAL A 276 9.95 -3.54 7.53
CA VAL A 276 9.18 -2.48 6.86
C VAL A 276 9.98 -1.96 5.66
N GLY A 277 9.31 -1.78 4.53
CA GLY A 277 10.00 -1.34 3.32
C GLY A 277 9.04 -0.91 2.22
N ILE A 278 9.64 -0.64 1.05
CA ILE A 278 8.96 -0.23 -0.17
C ILE A 278 8.88 -1.42 -1.11
N CYS A 279 7.67 -1.78 -1.50
CA CYS A 279 7.44 -2.77 -2.55
C CYS A 279 7.07 -2.08 -3.86
N ARG A 280 7.69 -2.49 -4.98
CA ARG A 280 7.48 -1.95 -6.32
C ARG A 280 7.33 -3.06 -7.34
N ASN A 281 6.65 -2.76 -8.43
CA ASN A 281 6.64 -3.65 -9.58
C ASN A 281 7.90 -3.38 -10.44
N ALA A 282 8.88 -4.27 -10.37
CA ALA A 282 10.14 -4.12 -11.10
C ALA A 282 9.97 -4.12 -12.65
N ALA A 283 8.85 -4.63 -13.16
CA ALA A 283 8.54 -4.65 -14.57
C ALA A 283 7.95 -3.33 -15.09
N LEU A 284 7.60 -2.38 -14.21
CA LEU A 284 7.02 -1.10 -14.57
C LEU A 284 7.99 0.04 -14.32
N PRO A 285 8.08 1.02 -15.24
CA PRO A 285 8.84 2.23 -14.98
C PRO A 285 8.18 3.02 -13.84
N GLN A 286 9.02 3.56 -12.96
CA GLN A 286 8.55 4.41 -11.89
C GLN A 286 8.32 5.83 -12.43
N SER A 287 7.21 6.44 -12.08
CA SER A 287 6.94 7.84 -12.40
C SER A 287 7.88 8.78 -11.61
N LEU A 288 8.04 10.01 -12.05
CA LEU A 288 8.81 11.01 -11.32
C LEU A 288 8.22 11.27 -9.92
N PRO A 289 6.88 11.44 -9.73
CA PRO A 289 6.29 11.52 -8.40
C PRO A 289 6.54 10.28 -7.53
N GLY A 290 6.50 9.09 -8.11
CA GLY A 290 6.83 7.84 -7.40
C GLY A 290 8.30 7.81 -6.91
N GLN A 291 9.24 8.35 -7.70
CA GLN A 291 10.65 8.49 -7.29
C GLN A 291 10.79 9.44 -6.10
N TRP A 292 10.11 10.61 -6.12
CA TRP A 292 10.09 11.55 -4.99
C TRP A 292 9.56 10.90 -3.70
N VAL A 293 8.50 10.13 -3.81
CA VAL A 293 7.96 9.39 -2.64
C VAL A 293 8.99 8.41 -2.08
N CYS A 294 9.67 7.64 -2.94
CA CYS A 294 10.72 6.71 -2.49
C CYS A 294 11.91 7.43 -1.84
N GLU A 295 12.33 8.57 -2.37
CA GLU A 295 13.42 9.37 -1.82
C GLU A 295 13.09 9.87 -0.41
N VAL A 296 11.93 10.50 -0.24
CA VAL A 296 11.50 11.01 1.07
C VAL A 296 11.25 9.88 2.07
N LEU A 297 10.72 8.72 1.62
CA LEU A 297 10.59 7.53 2.47
C LEU A 297 11.94 7.06 3.03
N ARG A 298 13.00 7.04 2.20
CA ARG A 298 14.35 6.66 2.64
C ARG A 298 14.92 7.65 3.64
N GLU A 299 14.74 8.95 3.38
CA GLU A 299 15.20 10.02 4.29
C GLU A 299 14.55 9.89 5.67
N VAL A 300 13.22 9.79 5.72
CA VAL A 300 12.48 9.70 6.99
C VAL A 300 12.80 8.39 7.71
N ALA A 301 12.83 7.26 7.00
CA ALA A 301 13.18 5.98 7.58
C ALA A 301 14.64 5.91 8.09
N GLY A 302 15.56 6.63 7.46
CA GLY A 302 16.94 6.77 7.94
C GLY A 302 16.98 7.38 9.35
N GLN A 303 16.19 8.40 9.61
CA GLN A 303 16.08 9.03 10.95
C GLN A 303 15.56 8.05 12.01
N TYR A 304 14.67 7.13 11.63
CA TYR A 304 14.16 6.11 12.55
C TYR A 304 15.22 5.08 12.96
N ARG A 305 16.14 4.71 12.05
CA ARG A 305 17.27 3.83 12.38
C ARG A 305 18.21 4.47 13.42
N ASP A 306 18.38 5.78 13.33
CA ASP A 306 19.26 6.54 14.23
C ASP A 306 18.57 6.89 15.58
N GLY A 307 17.38 6.37 15.84
CA GLY A 307 16.62 6.61 17.07
C GLY A 307 15.92 7.98 17.15
N ASN A 308 16.01 8.77 16.08
CA ASN A 308 15.35 10.07 15.95
C ASN A 308 13.94 9.90 15.37
N TYR A 309 13.04 9.39 16.17
CA TYR A 309 11.61 9.37 15.82
C TYR A 309 11.01 10.77 16.01
N PRO A 310 10.05 11.20 15.18
CA PRO A 310 9.38 12.49 15.31
C PRO A 310 8.58 12.63 16.62
#